data_5d04e409392d287650b6024a0630e727
#
_entry.id   5d04e409392d287650b6024a0630e727
#
_cell.length_a   1.000
_cell.length_b   1.000
_cell.length_c   1.000
_cell.angle_alpha   90.00
_cell.angle_beta   90.00
_cell.angle_gamma   90.00
#
_symmetry.space_group_name_H-M   'P 1'
#
loop_
_entity.id
_entity.type
_entity.pdbx_description
1 polymer ?
#
loop_
_entity_poly.entity_id
_entity_poly.type
_entity_poly.pdbx_seq_one_letter_code
_entity_poly.pdbx_strand_id
1 'polypeptide(L)'
;MTLHPSVLRLAIAQALSGANTTVVYATAAIIGHLLAPRPGMATLPISVFVIGMALSTLPVGAVARKHGRHAAFFLGNGCGVVSGLLASLALVQASFVLFCIAMLFGGAYAAVVLTFRFAAAECVPAADKPRALS
;
A
#
# COMPACT_ATOMS: atom_id res chain seq x y z
N MET A 1 22.23 22.12 -1.78
CA MET A 1 21.74 21.26 -0.68
C MET A 1 21.84 19.81 -1.11
N THR A 2 22.78 19.09 -0.56
CA THR A 2 22.98 17.68 -0.91
C THR A 2 22.14 16.82 0.01
N LEU A 3 21.06 16.25 -0.55
CA LEU A 3 20.27 15.22 0.13
C LEU A 3 21.11 13.93 0.22
N HIS A 4 21.08 13.30 1.36
CA HIS A 4 21.74 12.00 1.53
C HIS A 4 21.20 11.01 0.47
N PRO A 5 22.04 10.24 -0.24
CA PRO A 5 21.58 9.35 -1.30
C PRO A 5 20.50 8.37 -0.87
N SER A 6 20.53 7.91 0.37
CA SER A 6 19.51 7.02 0.94
C SER A 6 18.14 7.69 1.04
N VAL A 7 18.12 8.97 1.43
CA VAL A 7 16.87 9.76 1.51
C VAL A 7 16.27 9.98 0.14
N LEU A 8 17.10 10.28 -0.86
CA LEU A 8 16.64 10.46 -2.24
C LEU A 8 16.01 9.18 -2.80
N ARG A 9 16.67 8.03 -2.59
CA ARG A 9 16.15 6.73 -3.02
C ARG A 9 14.81 6.41 -2.37
N LEU A 10 14.71 6.63 -1.06
CA LEU A 10 13.47 6.41 -0.32
C LEU A 10 12.37 7.38 -0.75
N ALA A 11 12.71 8.64 -1.02
CA ALA A 11 11.75 9.63 -1.52
C ALA A 11 11.19 9.24 -2.89
N ILE A 12 12.04 8.76 -3.80
CA ILE A 12 11.61 8.27 -5.11
C ILE A 12 10.71 7.04 -4.95
N ALA A 13 11.11 6.08 -4.12
CA ALA A 13 10.30 4.90 -3.83
C ALA A 13 8.93 5.28 -3.25
N GLN A 14 8.90 6.25 -2.33
CA GLN A 14 7.68 6.75 -1.72
C GLN A 14 6.78 7.44 -2.77
N ALA A 15 7.35 8.25 -3.64
CA ALA A 15 6.60 8.94 -4.69
C ALA A 15 5.94 7.95 -5.65
N LEU A 16 6.70 6.93 -6.10
CA LEU A 16 6.19 5.88 -6.98
C LEU A 16 5.10 5.06 -6.30
N SER A 17 5.31 4.70 -5.05
CA SER A 17 4.33 3.92 -4.27
C SER A 17 3.06 4.74 -3.99
N GLY A 18 3.20 6.03 -3.70
CA GLY A 18 2.08 6.93 -3.52
C GLY A 18 1.24 7.10 -4.78
N ALA A 19 1.90 7.25 -5.93
CA ALA A 19 1.21 7.31 -7.22
C ALA A 19 0.41 6.04 -7.48
N ASN A 20 1.00 4.87 -7.21
CA ASN A 20 0.31 3.59 -7.34
C ASN A 20 -0.93 3.50 -6.43
N THR A 21 -0.83 3.96 -5.19
CA THR A 21 -1.97 3.98 -4.25
C THR A 21 -3.11 4.86 -4.78
N THR A 22 -2.79 6.02 -5.31
CA THR A 22 -3.79 6.93 -5.91
C THR A 22 -4.50 6.27 -7.09
N VAL A 23 -3.77 5.60 -7.96
CA VAL A 23 -4.33 4.85 -9.09
C VAL A 23 -5.25 3.74 -8.58
N VAL A 24 -4.84 3.02 -7.54
CA VAL A 24 -5.66 1.96 -6.93
C VAL A 24 -6.99 2.52 -6.41
N TYR A 25 -6.97 3.65 -5.70
CA TYR A 25 -8.20 4.28 -5.21
C TYR A 25 -9.14 4.70 -6.33
N ALA A 26 -8.61 5.37 -7.34
CA ALA A 26 -9.39 5.83 -8.49
C ALA A 26 -9.99 4.64 -9.26
N THR A 27 -9.17 3.63 -9.50
CA THR A 27 -9.59 2.42 -10.21
C THR A 27 -10.59 1.61 -9.39
N ALA A 28 -10.36 1.48 -8.08
CA ALA A 28 -11.27 0.76 -7.17
C ALA A 28 -12.66 1.37 -7.14
N ALA A 29 -12.77 2.69 -7.20
CA ALA A 29 -14.06 3.37 -7.23
C ALA A 29 -14.83 3.03 -8.53
N ILE A 30 -14.14 3.09 -9.67
CA ILE A 30 -14.74 2.79 -10.97
C ILE A 30 -15.12 1.31 -11.09
N ILE A 31 -14.18 0.42 -10.77
CA ILE A 31 -14.40 -1.02 -10.86
C ILE A 31 -15.43 -1.49 -9.84
N GLY A 32 -15.40 -0.93 -8.63
CA GLY A 32 -16.39 -1.21 -7.60
C GLY A 32 -17.79 -0.89 -8.08
N HIS A 33 -17.96 0.24 -8.77
CA HIS A 33 -19.25 0.64 -9.34
C HIS A 33 -19.69 -0.30 -10.47
N LEU A 34 -18.76 -0.74 -11.32
CA LEU A 34 -19.06 -1.65 -12.44
C LEU A 34 -19.38 -3.07 -11.98
N LEU A 35 -18.69 -3.57 -10.98
CA LEU A 35 -18.82 -4.95 -10.51
C LEU A 35 -19.85 -5.12 -9.39
N ALA A 36 -20.21 -4.04 -8.70
CA ALA A 36 -21.13 -4.12 -7.56
C ALA A 36 -22.52 -4.58 -7.99
N PRO A 37 -23.08 -5.62 -7.32
CA PRO A 37 -24.45 -6.07 -7.62
C PRO A 37 -25.52 -5.07 -7.19
N ARG A 38 -25.17 -4.14 -6.30
CA ARG A 38 -26.06 -3.07 -5.84
C ARG A 38 -25.29 -1.74 -5.80
N PRO A 39 -25.95 -0.60 -6.10
CA PRO A 39 -25.28 0.72 -6.07
C PRO A 39 -24.65 1.07 -4.72
N GLY A 40 -25.22 0.64 -3.60
CA GLY A 40 -24.70 0.90 -2.25
C GLY A 40 -23.42 0.12 -1.93
N MET A 41 -23.06 -0.88 -2.73
CA MET A 41 -21.85 -1.70 -2.52
C MET A 41 -20.62 -1.20 -3.32
N ALA A 42 -20.78 -0.14 -4.10
CA ALA A 42 -19.69 0.38 -4.96
C ALA A 42 -18.47 0.85 -4.15
N THR A 43 -18.67 1.32 -2.92
CA THR A 43 -17.59 1.79 -2.02
C THR A 43 -16.99 0.68 -1.18
N LEU A 44 -17.53 -0.53 -1.21
CA LEU A 44 -17.11 -1.64 -0.38
C LEU A 44 -15.64 -2.05 -0.64
N PRO A 45 -15.13 -2.10 -1.88
CA PRO A 45 -13.72 -2.39 -2.14
C PRO A 45 -12.77 -1.40 -1.47
N ILE A 46 -13.11 -0.11 -1.47
CA ILE A 46 -12.30 0.93 -0.82
C ILE A 46 -12.32 0.74 0.69
N SER A 47 -13.46 0.43 1.27
CA SER A 47 -13.60 0.14 2.71
C SER A 47 -12.76 -1.08 3.11
N VAL A 48 -12.81 -2.15 2.32
CA VAL A 48 -12.00 -3.35 2.53
C VAL A 48 -10.50 -3.03 2.43
N PHE A 49 -10.10 -2.19 1.49
CA PHE A 49 -8.72 -1.73 1.35
C PHE A 49 -8.25 -1.01 2.62
N VAL A 50 -9.05 -0.07 3.14
CA VAL A 50 -8.72 0.68 4.35
C VAL A 50 -8.65 -0.24 5.57
N ILE A 51 -9.58 -1.17 5.70
CA ILE A 51 -9.57 -2.17 6.77
C ILE A 51 -8.33 -3.04 6.67
N GLY A 52 -7.98 -3.51 5.48
CA GLY A 52 -6.78 -4.28 5.22
C GLY A 52 -5.51 -3.52 5.61
N MET A 53 -5.45 -2.23 5.29
CA MET A 53 -4.35 -1.36 5.68
C MET A 53 -4.25 -1.25 7.21
N ALA A 54 -5.35 -0.99 7.89
CA ALA A 54 -5.38 -0.87 9.35
C ALA A 54 -4.99 -2.17 10.04
N LEU A 55 -5.54 -3.29 9.62
CA LEU A 55 -5.23 -4.60 10.19
C LEU A 55 -3.79 -5.04 9.94
N SER A 56 -3.22 -4.67 8.80
CA SER A 56 -1.85 -5.06 8.43
C SER A 56 -0.79 -4.19 9.09
N THR A 57 -1.14 -3.04 9.63
CA THR A 57 -0.18 -2.15 10.31
C THR A 57 0.49 -2.86 11.49
N LEU A 58 -0.27 -3.61 12.29
CA LEU A 58 0.26 -4.34 13.44
C LEU A 58 1.19 -5.50 13.01
N PRO A 59 0.79 -6.42 12.12
CA PRO A 59 1.68 -7.50 11.67
C PRO A 59 2.93 -6.98 10.96
N VAL A 60 2.82 -5.94 10.14
CA VAL A 60 3.96 -5.33 9.45
C VAL A 60 4.95 -4.77 10.47
N GLY A 61 4.47 -4.06 11.48
CA GLY A 61 5.31 -3.56 12.56
C GLY A 61 6.00 -4.68 13.36
N ALA A 62 5.29 -5.77 13.62
CA ALA A 62 5.85 -6.95 14.31
C ALA A 62 6.93 -7.63 13.46
N VAL A 63 6.70 -7.83 12.18
CA VAL A 63 7.68 -8.43 11.26
C VAL A 63 8.92 -7.53 11.14
N ALA A 64 8.73 -6.21 11.03
CA ALA A 64 9.84 -5.27 10.97
C ALA A 64 10.71 -5.31 12.22
N ARG A 65 10.11 -5.51 13.40
CA ARG A 65 10.86 -5.65 14.66
C ARG A 65 11.57 -6.99 14.78
N LYS A 66 10.95 -8.10 14.34
CA LYS A 66 11.50 -9.46 14.51
C LYS A 66 12.50 -9.83 13.40
N HIS A 67 12.20 -9.51 12.16
CA HIS A 67 12.94 -9.95 10.98
C HIS A 67 13.64 -8.81 10.23
N GLY A 68 13.49 -7.57 10.69
CA GLY A 68 14.05 -6.40 10.05
C GLY A 68 13.14 -5.79 8.98
N ARG A 69 13.48 -4.58 8.57
CA ARG A 69 12.68 -3.80 7.61
C ARG A 69 12.66 -4.40 6.23
N HIS A 70 13.76 -5.01 5.79
CA HIS A 70 13.82 -5.66 4.49
C HIS A 70 12.79 -6.78 4.35
N ALA A 71 12.60 -7.58 5.40
CA ALA A 71 11.59 -8.63 5.41
C ALA A 71 10.17 -8.05 5.30
N ALA A 72 9.89 -6.95 6.02
CA ALA A 72 8.60 -6.27 5.96
C ALA A 72 8.33 -5.71 4.56
N PHE A 73 9.32 -5.08 3.93
CA PHE A 73 9.20 -4.55 2.57
C PHE A 73 9.00 -5.65 1.54
N PHE A 74 9.70 -6.77 1.70
CA PHE A 74 9.52 -7.94 0.83
C PHE A 74 8.11 -8.50 0.92
N LEU A 75 7.59 -8.67 2.13
CA LEU A 75 6.21 -9.11 2.34
C LEU A 75 5.20 -8.14 1.74
N GLY A 76 5.38 -6.84 1.95
CA GLY A 76 4.51 -5.82 1.40
C GLY A 76 4.48 -5.84 -0.12
N ASN A 77 5.64 -5.92 -0.75
CA ASN A 77 5.74 -6.01 -2.20
C ASN A 77 5.10 -7.30 -2.73
N GLY A 78 5.28 -8.41 -2.02
CA GLY A 78 4.62 -9.68 -2.34
C GLY A 78 3.09 -9.54 -2.27
N CYS A 79 2.57 -8.93 -1.21
CA CYS A 79 1.13 -8.63 -1.10
C CYS A 79 0.64 -7.74 -2.24
N GLY A 80 1.43 -6.73 -2.64
CA GLY A 80 1.11 -5.87 -3.78
C GLY A 80 0.99 -6.61 -5.09
N VAL A 81 1.93 -7.52 -5.36
CA VAL A 81 1.91 -8.38 -6.55
C VAL A 81 0.68 -9.31 -6.53
N VAL A 82 0.42 -9.96 -5.41
CA VAL A 82 -0.76 -10.83 -5.23
C VAL A 82 -2.05 -10.03 -5.43
N SER A 83 -2.13 -8.84 -4.86
CA SER A 83 -3.27 -7.94 -5.04
C SER A 83 -3.50 -7.60 -6.51
N GLY A 84 -2.45 -7.24 -7.24
CA GLY A 84 -2.54 -6.94 -8.67
C GLY A 84 -3.02 -8.12 -9.51
N LEU A 85 -2.48 -9.31 -9.25
CA LEU A 85 -2.89 -10.54 -9.93
C LEU A 85 -4.35 -10.89 -9.63
N LEU A 86 -4.76 -10.83 -8.35
CA LEU A 86 -6.14 -11.10 -7.95
C LEU A 86 -7.11 -10.08 -8.53
N ALA A 87 -6.73 -8.79 -8.56
CA ALA A 87 -7.56 -7.75 -9.17
C ALA A 87 -7.75 -7.99 -10.67
N SER A 88 -6.69 -8.39 -11.38
CA SER A 88 -6.74 -8.74 -12.79
C SER A 88 -7.67 -9.93 -13.04
N LEU A 89 -7.56 -10.99 -12.24
CA LEU A 89 -8.44 -12.15 -12.31
C LEU A 89 -9.89 -11.77 -12.00
N ALA A 90 -10.11 -10.91 -11.02
CA ALA A 90 -11.45 -10.42 -10.65
C ALA A 90 -12.11 -9.69 -11.82
N LEU A 91 -11.35 -8.88 -12.55
CA LEU A 91 -11.85 -8.19 -13.74
C LEU A 91 -12.20 -9.16 -14.88
N VAL A 92 -11.36 -10.15 -15.12
CA VAL A 92 -11.59 -11.16 -16.17
C VAL A 92 -12.83 -12.01 -15.84
N GLN A 93 -13.00 -12.38 -14.58
CA GLN A 93 -14.14 -13.19 -14.13
C GLN A 93 -15.36 -12.35 -13.75
N ALA A 94 -15.24 -11.03 -13.76
CA ALA A 94 -16.27 -10.09 -13.29
C ALA A 94 -16.79 -10.44 -11.88
N SER A 95 -15.88 -10.83 -10.98
CA SER A 95 -16.18 -11.23 -9.60
C SER A 95 -15.93 -10.09 -8.64
N PHE A 96 -16.98 -9.57 -8.00
CA PHE A 96 -16.89 -8.52 -6.99
C PHE A 96 -16.19 -9.00 -5.72
N VAL A 97 -16.49 -10.21 -5.27
CA VAL A 97 -15.89 -10.80 -4.06
C VAL A 97 -14.38 -10.96 -4.22
N LEU A 98 -13.94 -11.46 -5.37
CA LEU A 98 -12.52 -11.63 -5.66
C LEU A 98 -11.80 -10.28 -5.70
N PHE A 99 -12.45 -9.26 -6.24
CA PHE A 99 -11.93 -7.89 -6.24
C PHE A 99 -11.78 -7.33 -4.81
N CYS A 100 -12.74 -7.57 -3.94
CA CYS A 100 -12.65 -7.18 -2.53
C CYS A 100 -11.47 -7.87 -1.81
N ILE A 101 -11.23 -9.15 -2.07
CA ILE A 101 -10.08 -9.89 -1.54
C ILE A 101 -8.78 -9.27 -2.06
N ALA A 102 -8.72 -8.94 -3.34
CA ALA A 102 -7.57 -8.23 -3.90
C ALA A 102 -7.30 -6.89 -3.20
N MET A 103 -8.34 -6.15 -2.90
CA MET A 103 -8.23 -4.88 -2.17
C MET A 103 -7.71 -5.08 -0.74
N LEU A 104 -8.06 -6.18 -0.09
CA LEU A 104 -7.55 -6.51 1.25
C LEU A 104 -6.01 -6.65 1.23
N PHE A 105 -5.47 -7.39 0.26
CA PHE A 105 -4.02 -7.50 0.07
C PHE A 105 -3.38 -6.18 -0.35
N GLY A 106 -4.07 -5.39 -1.15
CA GLY A 106 -3.63 -4.03 -1.52
C GLY A 106 -3.49 -3.12 -0.30
N GLY A 107 -4.39 -3.26 0.67
CA GLY A 107 -4.30 -2.57 1.96
C GLY A 107 -3.05 -2.95 2.74
N ALA A 108 -2.68 -4.23 2.76
CA ALA A 108 -1.44 -4.69 3.37
C ALA A 108 -0.20 -4.05 2.72
N TYR A 109 -0.18 -3.98 1.41
CA TYR A 109 0.87 -3.27 0.66
C TYR A 109 0.93 -1.79 1.05
N ALA A 110 -0.21 -1.12 1.13
CA ALA A 110 -0.28 0.30 1.51
C ALA A 110 0.27 0.54 2.93
N ALA A 111 0.02 -0.38 3.87
CA ALA A 111 0.59 -0.31 5.22
C ALA A 111 2.12 -0.32 5.20
N VAL A 112 2.72 -1.16 4.34
CA VAL A 112 4.19 -1.20 4.18
C VAL A 112 4.70 0.10 3.56
N VAL A 113 4.01 0.66 2.58
CA VAL A 113 4.38 1.93 1.94
C VAL A 113 4.48 3.06 2.96
N LEU A 114 3.57 3.11 3.93
CA LEU A 114 3.62 4.11 5.01
C LEU A 114 4.89 4.00 5.83
N THR A 115 5.45 2.80 5.99
CA THR A 115 6.69 2.61 6.74
C THR A 115 7.91 3.19 6.05
N PHE A 116 7.88 3.41 4.73
CA PHE A 116 8.96 4.07 4.00
C PHE A 116 9.24 5.48 4.52
N ARG A 117 8.21 6.22 4.90
CA ARG A 117 8.35 7.57 5.46
C ARG A 117 9.16 7.55 6.74
N PHE A 118 8.88 6.58 7.62
CA PHE A 118 9.61 6.43 8.88
C PHE A 118 11.04 5.93 8.64
N ALA A 119 11.22 5.03 7.68
CA ALA A 119 12.55 4.58 7.28
C ALA A 119 13.39 5.72 6.73
N ALA A 120 12.82 6.61 5.94
CA ALA A 120 13.50 7.81 5.45
C ALA A 120 13.92 8.72 6.60
N ALA A 121 13.05 8.93 7.59
CA ALA A 121 13.36 9.75 8.76
C ALA A 121 14.50 9.18 9.61
N GLU A 122 14.64 7.87 9.66
CA GLU A 122 15.71 7.22 10.44
C GLU A 122 17.07 7.21 9.72
N CYS A 123 17.09 7.37 8.41
CA CYS A 123 18.34 7.47 7.64
C CYS A 123 19.00 8.85 7.72
N VAL A 124 18.36 9.82 8.37
CA VAL A 124 18.81 11.22 8.41
C VAL A 124 19.11 11.63 9.83
N PRO A 125 20.14 12.51 10.07
CA PRO A 125 20.37 13.09 11.39
C PRO A 125 19.12 13.77 11.96
N ALA A 126 19.00 13.80 13.28
CA ALA A 126 17.81 14.32 13.96
C ALA A 126 17.41 15.75 13.53
N ALA A 127 18.38 16.58 13.15
CA ALA A 127 18.15 17.95 12.67
C ALA A 127 17.41 18.00 11.32
N ASP A 128 17.57 16.98 10.47
CA ASP A 128 16.99 16.94 9.13
C ASP A 128 15.74 16.07 9.03
N LYS A 129 15.34 15.41 10.13
CA LYS A 129 14.15 14.55 10.16
C LYS A 129 12.87 15.21 9.66
N PRO A 130 12.55 16.46 10.04
CA PRO A 130 11.34 17.13 9.55
C PRO A 130 11.31 17.29 8.03
N ARG A 131 12.47 17.49 7.40
CA ARG A 131 12.58 17.62 5.94
C ARG A 131 12.42 16.29 5.21
N ALA A 132 12.85 15.18 5.83
CA ALA A 132 12.71 13.86 5.25
C ALA A 132 11.26 13.36 5.27
N LEU A 133 10.42 13.90 6.17
CA LEU A 133 9.01 13.53 6.31
C LEU A 133 8.06 14.43 5.51
N SER A 134 8.53 15.60 5.12
CA SER A 134 7.74 16.53 4.30
C SER A 134 7.93 16.29 2.82
#